data_3f80a8df8e31abc9012fc6f9601f8dae
#
_entry.id   3f80a8df8e31abc9012fc6f9601f8dae
#
_cell.length_a   1.000
_cell.length_b   1.000
_cell.length_c   1.000
_cell.angle_alpha   90.00
_cell.angle_beta   90.00
_cell.angle_gamma   90.00
#
_symmetry.space_group_name_H-M   'P 1'
#
loop_
_entity.id
_entity.type
_entity.pdbx_description
1 polymer ?
#
loop_
_entity_poly.entity_id
_entity_poly.type
_entity_poly.pdbx_seq_one_letter_code
_entity_poly.pdbx_strand_id
1 'polypeptide(L)'
;RMDGAKEAIKAIVTDSSLTAGVNFGYAYWSSGGAGFNSWSGNITTGRASPCNSRACLKVRVHKQGASRINQIIGSLSPGGGTNADDWARIAENYYLSGRYSPIDKNLSCQNSYLLVIGDGDWYNHNAAQRRVVRLLNKHKIKTFTVAFGGGLSSSGIRNFRRMAQAGGTNDVIIANTTASLKSQLKAAISQVIASKLSFTAPAITATIEKGGSLYQAQFDYVQNKEWQGTLIRTKVNPDGTLDTSSSAGNWDAAKILEKRTKARKIWSQIPGVDYKNDYNNWVDTNWSAINTLFEQTNNEVSGYHSKTDQPSNTQRCKNVSTVKDAVSGVNEDDIKGLINFVRGQDYFDYDGDCNLTEKRPKILGDIYHSELIVVGKPSAETAFVGNNQESYWRSIKGYDQFANSN
;
A
#
# COMPACT_ATOMS: atom_id res chain seq x y z
N ARG A 1 32.18 0.25 -9.02
CA ARG A 1 30.80 -0.28 -9.16
C ARG A 1 30.33 -0.97 -7.88
N MET A 2 31.10 -1.90 -7.32
CA MET A 2 30.70 -2.60 -6.09
C MET A 2 30.43 -1.66 -4.92
N ASP A 3 31.27 -0.65 -4.71
CA ASP A 3 31.09 0.31 -3.63
C ASP A 3 29.83 1.16 -3.82
N GLY A 4 29.54 1.59 -5.05
CA GLY A 4 28.28 2.27 -5.36
C GLY A 4 27.04 1.41 -5.12
N ALA A 5 27.09 0.10 -5.43
CA ALA A 5 26.02 -0.82 -5.11
C ALA A 5 25.84 -1.00 -3.59
N LYS A 6 26.93 -1.14 -2.83
CA LYS A 6 26.89 -1.19 -1.36
C LYS A 6 26.28 0.06 -0.75
N GLU A 7 26.69 1.22 -1.24
CA GLU A 7 26.19 2.51 -0.78
C GLU A 7 24.68 2.67 -1.05
N ALA A 8 24.23 2.29 -2.24
CA ALA A 8 22.82 2.32 -2.60
C ALA A 8 21.99 1.35 -1.74
N ILE A 9 22.45 0.11 -1.55
CA ILE A 9 21.78 -0.87 -0.68
C ILE A 9 21.74 -0.37 0.76
N LYS A 10 22.87 0.17 1.27
CA LYS A 10 22.93 0.74 2.63
C LYS A 10 21.88 1.85 2.81
N ALA A 11 21.78 2.75 1.84
CA ALA A 11 20.79 3.83 1.89
C ALA A 11 19.34 3.32 1.94
N ILE A 12 19.03 2.22 1.26
CA ILE A 12 17.71 1.60 1.29
C ILE A 12 17.42 0.96 2.65
N VAL A 13 18.35 0.14 3.17
CA VAL A 13 18.10 -0.60 4.41
C VAL A 13 18.22 0.25 5.68
N THR A 14 18.65 1.50 5.56
CA THR A 14 18.64 2.49 6.64
C THR A 14 17.51 3.51 6.53
N ASP A 15 16.76 3.51 5.43
CA ASP A 15 15.61 4.40 5.24
C ASP A 15 14.38 3.80 5.94
N SER A 16 13.95 4.43 7.04
CA SER A 16 12.81 3.98 7.82
C SER A 16 11.50 3.95 7.01
N SER A 17 11.35 4.85 6.03
CA SER A 17 10.18 4.88 5.14
C SER A 17 10.08 3.66 4.21
N LEU A 18 11.17 2.93 4.02
CA LEU A 18 11.24 1.74 3.17
C LEU A 18 11.35 0.45 3.96
N THR A 19 11.78 0.49 5.21
CA THR A 19 12.08 -0.72 5.99
C THR A 19 11.00 -1.08 7.00
N ALA A 20 10.16 -0.14 7.42
CA ALA A 20 9.08 -0.51 8.31
C ALA A 20 8.00 -1.31 7.55
N GLY A 21 7.56 -2.41 8.14
CA GLY A 21 6.59 -3.33 7.51
C GLY A 21 7.13 -4.22 6.39
N VAL A 22 8.42 -4.10 6.04
CA VAL A 22 9.07 -4.92 5.00
C VAL A 22 10.17 -5.79 5.60
N ASN A 23 10.12 -7.08 5.30
CA ASN A 23 11.15 -8.03 5.68
C ASN A 23 12.19 -8.14 4.56
N PHE A 24 13.44 -7.79 4.87
CA PHE A 24 14.54 -7.86 3.91
C PHE A 24 15.38 -9.14 4.07
N GLY A 25 15.84 -9.66 2.95
CA GLY A 25 16.89 -10.67 2.86
C GLY A 25 17.96 -10.25 1.87
N TYR A 26 19.13 -10.86 1.94
CA TYR A 26 20.25 -10.52 1.06
C TYR A 26 21.03 -11.78 0.65
N ALA A 27 21.22 -11.92 -0.65
CA ALA A 27 22.08 -12.92 -1.24
C ALA A 27 23.19 -12.25 -2.05
N TYR A 28 24.36 -12.90 -2.06
CA TYR A 28 25.50 -12.49 -2.85
C TYR A 28 26.02 -13.71 -3.59
N TRP A 29 25.87 -13.72 -4.90
CA TRP A 29 26.27 -14.87 -5.72
C TRP A 29 27.61 -14.67 -6.40
N SER A 30 28.15 -15.79 -6.84
CA SER A 30 29.32 -15.91 -7.70
C SER A 30 29.11 -17.15 -8.56
N SER A 31 29.83 -17.27 -9.67
CA SER A 31 29.77 -18.49 -10.50
C SER A 31 30.15 -19.72 -9.72
N GLY A 32 29.41 -20.81 -9.89
CA GLY A 32 29.69 -22.12 -9.35
C GLY A 32 28.98 -22.51 -8.07
N GLY A 33 28.04 -21.72 -7.57
CA GLY A 33 27.32 -22.07 -6.36
C GLY A 33 25.95 -21.44 -6.17
N ALA A 34 25.04 -22.17 -5.54
CA ALA A 34 23.68 -21.71 -5.23
C ALA A 34 23.18 -22.24 -3.87
N GLY A 35 24.08 -22.69 -3.02
CA GLY A 35 23.74 -23.24 -1.71
C GLY A 35 23.55 -22.16 -0.64
N PHE A 36 22.88 -22.55 0.42
CA PHE A 36 22.82 -21.77 1.65
C PHE A 36 22.92 -22.69 2.86
N ASN A 37 23.59 -22.23 3.91
CA ASN A 37 23.75 -23.01 5.13
C ASN A 37 22.42 -23.10 5.88
N SER A 38 22.26 -24.18 6.64
CA SER A 38 21.22 -24.27 7.65
C SER A 38 21.48 -23.22 8.74
N TRP A 39 20.43 -22.48 9.11
CA TRP A 39 20.51 -21.53 10.23
C TRP A 39 19.88 -22.14 11.47
N SER A 40 20.69 -22.36 12.49
CA SER A 40 20.20 -22.68 13.84
C SER A 40 19.96 -21.37 14.62
N GLY A 41 18.84 -20.72 14.36
CA GLY A 41 18.47 -19.49 15.06
C GLY A 41 19.04 -18.19 14.52
N ASN A 42 20.15 -18.19 13.79
CA ASN A 42 20.76 -16.99 13.23
C ASN A 42 20.14 -16.57 11.89
N ILE A 43 20.01 -15.26 11.66
CA ILE A 43 19.49 -14.70 10.41
C ILE A 43 20.61 -14.32 9.42
N THR A 44 21.88 -14.41 9.82
CA THR A 44 23.05 -14.18 8.97
C THR A 44 23.98 -15.38 8.97
N THR A 45 24.73 -15.56 7.87
CA THR A 45 25.77 -16.59 7.81
C THR A 45 27.13 -16.15 8.37
N GLY A 46 27.30 -14.87 8.65
CA GLY A 46 28.56 -14.27 9.10
C GLY A 46 29.68 -14.23 8.07
N ARG A 47 29.45 -14.67 6.82
CA ARG A 47 30.46 -14.70 5.76
C ARG A 47 30.27 -13.56 4.77
N ALA A 48 31.31 -12.75 4.59
CA ALA A 48 31.32 -11.60 3.69
C ALA A 48 31.73 -11.95 2.23
N SER A 49 32.45 -13.06 2.01
CA SER A 49 32.93 -13.46 0.67
C SER A 49 31.79 -13.89 -0.25
N PRO A 50 31.95 -13.76 -1.58
CA PRO A 50 31.02 -14.34 -2.56
C PRO A 50 30.82 -15.83 -2.35
N CYS A 51 29.68 -16.35 -2.74
CA CYS A 51 29.37 -17.75 -2.59
C CYS A 51 29.84 -18.56 -3.77
N ASN A 52 30.68 -19.59 -3.52
CA ASN A 52 31.08 -20.57 -4.52
C ASN A 52 30.25 -21.86 -4.44
N SER A 53 29.76 -22.26 -3.28
CA SER A 53 29.00 -23.51 -3.11
C SER A 53 27.95 -23.43 -2.00
N ARG A 54 28.26 -22.75 -0.90
CA ARG A 54 27.43 -22.64 0.30
C ARG A 54 27.41 -21.19 0.79
N ALA A 55 26.46 -20.85 1.63
CA ALA A 55 26.35 -19.52 2.24
C ALA A 55 26.16 -18.35 1.24
N CYS A 56 25.49 -18.58 0.12
CA CYS A 56 25.14 -17.55 -0.86
C CYS A 56 24.08 -16.60 -0.32
N LEU A 57 23.10 -17.11 0.40
CA LEU A 57 22.16 -16.30 1.14
C LEU A 57 22.84 -15.79 2.42
N LYS A 58 23.15 -14.52 2.46
CA LYS A 58 23.88 -13.86 3.56
C LYS A 58 22.99 -13.49 4.72
N VAL A 59 21.81 -12.96 4.41
CA VAL A 59 20.78 -12.62 5.36
C VAL A 59 19.47 -13.19 4.86
N ARG A 60 18.82 -14.03 5.64
CA ARG A 60 17.49 -14.51 5.28
C ARG A 60 16.43 -13.44 5.50
N VAL A 61 15.33 -13.52 4.78
CA VAL A 61 14.19 -12.58 4.91
C VAL A 61 13.66 -12.61 6.35
N HIS A 62 13.74 -11.47 7.04
CA HIS A 62 13.38 -11.36 8.45
C HIS A 62 13.09 -9.89 8.82
N LYS A 63 12.30 -9.65 9.88
CA LYS A 63 12.03 -8.29 10.39
C LYS A 63 13.28 -7.49 10.77
N GLN A 64 14.36 -8.16 11.17
CA GLN A 64 15.67 -7.53 11.43
C GLN A 64 16.59 -7.58 10.20
N GLY A 65 16.13 -8.03 9.04
CA GLY A 65 16.94 -8.24 7.86
C GLY A 65 17.65 -6.97 7.38
N ALA A 66 16.93 -5.85 7.34
CA ALA A 66 17.50 -4.56 6.96
C ALA A 66 18.68 -4.16 7.85
N SER A 67 18.54 -4.24 9.16
CA SER A 67 19.62 -3.97 10.13
C SER A 67 20.83 -4.91 9.93
N ARG A 68 20.57 -6.19 9.68
CA ARG A 68 21.65 -7.17 9.46
C ARG A 68 22.35 -6.97 8.13
N ILE A 69 21.64 -6.59 7.07
CA ILE A 69 22.26 -6.21 5.79
C ILE A 69 23.18 -5.01 5.98
N ASN A 70 22.71 -3.97 6.69
CA ASN A 70 23.52 -2.79 6.99
C ASN A 70 24.84 -3.14 7.70
N GLN A 71 24.83 -4.10 8.61
CA GLN A 71 26.04 -4.55 9.35
C GLN A 71 27.06 -5.23 8.45
N ILE A 72 26.64 -5.99 7.45
CA ILE A 72 27.55 -6.83 6.66
C ILE A 72 27.90 -6.25 5.28
N ILE A 73 27.07 -5.36 4.74
CA ILE A 73 27.19 -4.90 3.35
C ILE A 73 28.55 -4.23 3.06
N GLY A 74 29.11 -3.52 4.03
CA GLY A 74 30.38 -2.83 3.91
C GLY A 74 31.56 -3.79 3.74
N SER A 75 31.52 -4.97 4.36
CA SER A 75 32.62 -5.94 4.35
C SER A 75 32.65 -6.86 3.12
N LEU A 76 31.64 -6.77 2.23
CA LEU A 76 31.58 -7.60 1.05
C LEU A 76 32.67 -7.22 0.04
N SER A 77 33.34 -8.21 -0.55
CA SER A 77 34.36 -8.02 -1.56
C SER A 77 33.86 -8.49 -2.93
N PRO A 78 34.21 -7.80 -4.03
CA PRO A 78 33.87 -8.26 -5.37
C PRO A 78 34.59 -9.57 -5.68
N GLY A 79 33.94 -10.45 -6.46
CA GLY A 79 34.56 -11.70 -6.90
C GLY A 79 33.59 -12.60 -7.64
N GLY A 80 34.13 -13.50 -8.43
CA GLY A 80 33.40 -14.48 -9.20
C GLY A 80 32.88 -14.00 -10.55
N GLY A 81 32.04 -14.80 -11.17
CA GLY A 81 31.49 -14.51 -12.50
C GLY A 81 30.01 -14.16 -12.48
N THR A 82 29.45 -13.94 -13.67
CA THR A 82 28.09 -13.42 -13.92
C THR A 82 27.11 -14.51 -14.38
N ASN A 83 27.20 -15.73 -13.82
CA ASN A 83 26.26 -16.80 -14.11
C ASN A 83 24.86 -16.48 -13.57
N ALA A 84 23.93 -16.16 -14.45
CA ALA A 84 22.57 -15.82 -14.05
C ALA A 84 21.83 -16.99 -13.41
N ASP A 85 22.08 -18.24 -13.82
CA ASP A 85 21.41 -19.40 -13.23
C ASP A 85 21.72 -19.55 -11.73
N ASP A 86 22.89 -19.09 -11.28
CA ASP A 86 23.27 -19.24 -9.88
C ASP A 86 22.42 -18.35 -8.96
N TRP A 87 22.23 -17.07 -9.26
CA TRP A 87 21.35 -16.24 -8.45
C TRP A 87 19.89 -16.70 -8.50
N ALA A 88 19.42 -17.11 -9.68
CA ALA A 88 18.06 -17.58 -9.85
C ALA A 88 17.83 -18.90 -9.08
N ARG A 89 18.84 -19.77 -9.03
CA ARG A 89 18.83 -21.01 -8.26
C ARG A 89 18.89 -20.77 -6.76
N ILE A 90 19.65 -19.76 -6.29
CA ILE A 90 19.63 -19.34 -4.89
C ILE A 90 18.20 -18.92 -4.49
N ALA A 91 17.58 -18.06 -5.29
CA ALA A 91 16.22 -17.59 -5.03
C ALA A 91 15.21 -18.76 -5.06
N GLU A 92 15.26 -19.60 -6.07
CA GLU A 92 14.36 -20.75 -6.18
C GLU A 92 14.52 -21.72 -5.00
N ASN A 93 15.76 -22.10 -4.66
CA ASN A 93 16.03 -22.98 -3.54
C ASN A 93 15.54 -22.39 -2.22
N TYR A 94 15.67 -21.09 -2.04
CA TYR A 94 15.24 -20.41 -0.82
C TYR A 94 13.72 -20.30 -0.73
N TYR A 95 13.08 -19.74 -1.73
CA TYR A 95 11.63 -19.53 -1.73
C TYR A 95 10.81 -20.82 -1.80
N LEU A 96 11.31 -21.82 -2.51
CA LEU A 96 10.65 -23.12 -2.64
C LEU A 96 11.09 -24.14 -1.57
N SER A 97 11.99 -23.76 -0.66
CA SER A 97 12.41 -24.59 0.47
C SER A 97 11.24 -24.85 1.41
N GLY A 98 11.06 -26.10 1.81
CA GLY A 98 10.05 -26.44 2.82
C GLY A 98 10.40 -25.92 4.23
N ARG A 99 11.69 -25.76 4.53
CA ARG A 99 12.18 -25.42 5.90
C ARG A 99 12.53 -23.95 6.07
N TYR A 100 13.05 -23.31 5.03
CA TYR A 100 13.62 -21.97 5.14
C TYR A 100 12.89 -20.93 4.30
N SER A 101 11.84 -21.33 3.59
CA SER A 101 11.03 -20.42 2.79
C SER A 101 10.50 -19.27 3.66
N PRO A 102 10.63 -18.03 3.20
CA PRO A 102 10.04 -16.90 3.88
C PRO A 102 8.53 -16.77 3.63
N ILE A 103 7.96 -17.64 2.79
CA ILE A 103 6.52 -17.63 2.48
C ILE A 103 5.75 -18.24 3.65
N ASP A 104 4.91 -17.47 4.27
CA ASP A 104 3.96 -17.93 5.28
C ASP A 104 2.66 -18.35 4.59
N LYS A 105 2.34 -19.63 4.65
CA LYS A 105 1.14 -20.19 4.04
C LYS A 105 -0.16 -19.73 4.69
N ASN A 106 -0.08 -19.19 5.90
CA ASN A 106 -1.24 -18.67 6.64
C ASN A 106 -1.54 -17.20 6.31
N LEU A 107 -0.64 -16.52 5.58
CA LEU A 107 -0.78 -15.12 5.19
C LEU A 107 -1.09 -15.04 3.69
N SER A 108 -2.38 -15.05 3.35
CA SER A 108 -2.85 -14.97 1.95
C SER A 108 -2.46 -13.68 1.23
N CYS A 109 -2.18 -12.62 1.98
CA CYS A 109 -1.83 -11.28 1.47
C CYS A 109 -0.31 -11.01 1.47
N GLN A 110 0.53 -12.01 1.76
CA GLN A 110 1.97 -11.84 1.73
C GLN A 110 2.46 -11.67 0.29
N ASN A 111 3.00 -10.49 -0.04
CA ASN A 111 3.70 -10.26 -1.29
C ASN A 111 5.20 -10.45 -1.12
N SER A 112 5.81 -11.15 -2.06
CA SER A 112 7.27 -11.40 -2.06
C SER A 112 7.87 -10.98 -3.39
N TYR A 113 9.07 -10.40 -3.31
CA TYR A 113 9.76 -9.84 -4.45
C TYR A 113 11.22 -10.24 -4.45
N LEU A 114 11.78 -10.32 -5.64
CA LEU A 114 13.19 -10.52 -5.87
C LEU A 114 13.75 -9.30 -6.60
N LEU A 115 14.79 -8.68 -6.05
CA LEU A 115 15.50 -7.57 -6.65
C LEU A 115 16.93 -8.02 -6.97
N VAL A 116 17.29 -8.03 -8.25
CA VAL A 116 18.58 -8.52 -8.72
C VAL A 116 19.38 -7.37 -9.33
N ILE A 117 20.53 -7.06 -8.71
CA ILE A 117 21.44 -6.01 -9.19
C ILE A 117 22.64 -6.68 -9.84
N GLY A 118 22.94 -6.34 -11.08
CA GLY A 118 24.10 -6.81 -11.78
C GLY A 118 24.80 -5.70 -12.56
N ASP A 119 26.13 -5.82 -12.72
CA ASP A 119 27.00 -4.81 -13.34
C ASP A 119 27.74 -5.31 -14.57
N GLY A 120 27.41 -6.51 -15.04
CA GLY A 120 28.00 -7.16 -16.21
C GLY A 120 27.02 -8.04 -16.96
N ASP A 121 27.37 -8.41 -18.18
CA ASP A 121 26.55 -9.30 -19.00
C ASP A 121 26.43 -10.69 -18.38
N TRP A 122 25.21 -11.21 -18.36
CA TRP A 122 24.89 -12.52 -17.81
C TRP A 122 25.00 -13.63 -18.84
N TYR A 123 25.64 -14.72 -18.46
CA TYR A 123 25.52 -15.98 -19.20
C TYR A 123 24.54 -16.94 -18.47
N ASN A 124 24.13 -18.01 -19.11
CA ASN A 124 23.10 -18.95 -18.64
C ASN A 124 21.74 -18.31 -18.32
N HIS A 125 21.43 -17.20 -18.98
CA HIS A 125 20.23 -16.43 -18.78
C HIS A 125 18.93 -17.20 -19.09
N ASN A 126 18.93 -18.14 -20.03
CA ASN A 126 17.77 -18.97 -20.34
C ASN A 126 17.41 -19.94 -19.19
N ALA A 127 18.39 -20.48 -18.48
CA ALA A 127 18.16 -21.31 -17.31
C ALA A 127 17.58 -20.47 -16.16
N ALA A 128 18.15 -19.29 -15.91
CA ALA A 128 17.65 -18.35 -14.93
C ALA A 128 16.20 -17.91 -15.22
N GLN A 129 15.87 -17.63 -16.48
CA GLN A 129 14.52 -17.25 -16.89
C GLN A 129 13.48 -18.34 -16.53
N ARG A 130 13.79 -19.61 -16.78
CA ARG A 130 12.88 -20.70 -16.39
C ARG A 130 12.64 -20.75 -14.87
N ARG A 131 13.65 -20.44 -14.06
CA ARG A 131 13.50 -20.39 -12.58
C ARG A 131 12.65 -19.21 -12.14
N VAL A 132 12.88 -18.05 -12.71
CA VAL A 132 12.09 -16.83 -12.44
C VAL A 132 10.61 -17.04 -12.79
N VAL A 133 10.31 -17.65 -13.94
CA VAL A 133 8.94 -18.02 -14.30
C VAL A 133 8.31 -18.98 -13.29
N ARG A 134 9.08 -19.98 -12.79
CA ARG A 134 8.56 -20.88 -11.75
C ARG A 134 8.27 -20.16 -10.43
N LEU A 135 9.12 -19.22 -10.00
CA LEU A 135 8.90 -18.39 -8.82
C LEU A 135 7.62 -17.55 -8.96
N LEU A 136 7.44 -16.93 -10.12
CA LEU A 136 6.24 -16.15 -10.42
C LEU A 136 4.97 -17.02 -10.40
N ASN A 137 5.01 -18.18 -11.06
CA ASN A 137 3.83 -19.04 -11.21
C ASN A 137 3.43 -19.72 -9.89
N LYS A 138 4.41 -20.21 -9.11
CA LYS A 138 4.14 -20.94 -7.86
C LYS A 138 3.77 -20.07 -6.67
N HIS A 139 4.44 -18.94 -6.52
CA HIS A 139 4.28 -18.08 -5.34
C HIS A 139 4.05 -16.61 -5.66
N LYS A 140 3.77 -16.27 -6.92
CA LYS A 140 3.55 -14.89 -7.38
C LYS A 140 4.71 -13.95 -7.06
N ILE A 141 5.94 -14.49 -6.93
CA ILE A 141 7.14 -13.71 -6.63
C ILE A 141 7.56 -12.98 -7.89
N LYS A 142 7.47 -11.66 -7.86
CA LYS A 142 7.90 -10.81 -8.97
C LYS A 142 9.40 -10.55 -8.88
N THR A 143 10.06 -10.44 -10.05
CA THR A 143 11.50 -10.20 -10.14
C THR A 143 11.79 -8.88 -10.82
N PHE A 144 12.41 -7.96 -10.11
CA PHE A 144 13.00 -6.74 -10.64
C PHE A 144 14.46 -6.98 -10.98
N THR A 145 14.90 -6.49 -12.13
CA THR A 145 16.31 -6.54 -12.51
C THR A 145 16.86 -5.13 -12.65
N VAL A 146 18.07 -4.94 -12.16
CA VAL A 146 18.78 -3.66 -12.16
C VAL A 146 20.10 -3.81 -12.87
N ALA A 147 20.25 -3.14 -14.01
CA ALA A 147 21.49 -3.03 -14.76
C ALA A 147 22.27 -1.83 -14.24
N PHE A 148 23.39 -2.09 -13.53
CA PHE A 148 24.17 -1.05 -12.85
C PHE A 148 25.51 -0.79 -13.51
N GLY A 149 25.71 0.45 -13.90
CA GLY A 149 26.97 0.95 -14.49
C GLY A 149 27.07 0.75 -16.01
N GLY A 150 27.88 1.56 -16.65
CA GLY A 150 28.02 1.63 -18.13
C GLY A 150 28.77 0.47 -18.80
N GLY A 151 28.92 -0.68 -18.16
CA GLY A 151 29.70 -1.82 -18.68
C GLY A 151 28.86 -2.93 -19.32
N LEU A 152 27.54 -2.79 -19.35
CA LEU A 152 26.68 -3.77 -20.01
C LEU A 152 26.57 -3.51 -21.51
N SER A 153 26.66 -4.58 -22.30
CA SER A 153 26.36 -4.52 -23.73
C SER A 153 24.85 -4.32 -23.96
N SER A 154 24.49 -3.93 -25.18
CA SER A 154 23.07 -3.86 -25.57
C SER A 154 22.40 -5.24 -25.48
N SER A 155 23.12 -6.34 -25.69
CA SER A 155 22.62 -7.70 -25.49
C SER A 155 22.47 -8.03 -24.00
N GLY A 156 23.38 -7.58 -23.16
CA GLY A 156 23.26 -7.70 -21.70
C GLY A 156 22.01 -7.01 -21.19
N ILE A 157 21.77 -5.75 -21.55
CA ILE A 157 20.55 -5.02 -21.17
C ILE A 157 19.28 -5.75 -21.65
N ARG A 158 19.27 -6.31 -22.86
CA ARG A 158 18.15 -7.12 -23.34
C ARG A 158 17.92 -8.37 -22.48
N ASN A 159 18.97 -9.02 -21.98
CA ASN A 159 18.83 -10.17 -21.12
C ASN A 159 18.24 -9.79 -19.74
N PHE A 160 18.64 -8.66 -19.16
CA PHE A 160 18.05 -8.13 -17.95
C PHE A 160 16.55 -7.81 -18.14
N ARG A 161 16.20 -7.16 -19.27
CA ARG A 161 14.81 -6.85 -19.62
C ARG A 161 13.95 -8.10 -19.75
N ARG A 162 14.43 -9.12 -20.50
CA ARG A 162 13.72 -10.41 -20.62
C ARG A 162 13.50 -11.07 -19.27
N MET A 163 14.45 -10.94 -18.38
CA MET A 163 14.34 -11.51 -17.03
C MET A 163 13.29 -10.77 -16.19
N ALA A 164 13.26 -9.43 -16.24
CA ALA A 164 12.23 -8.62 -15.60
C ALA A 164 10.83 -8.99 -16.10
N GLN A 165 10.65 -9.03 -17.43
CA GLN A 165 9.38 -9.40 -18.05
C GLN A 165 8.94 -10.83 -17.69
N ALA A 166 9.85 -11.80 -17.73
CA ALA A 166 9.59 -13.18 -17.30
C ALA A 166 9.24 -13.26 -15.79
N GLY A 167 9.77 -12.35 -14.99
CA GLY A 167 9.50 -12.20 -13.56
C GLY A 167 8.26 -11.37 -13.23
N GLY A 168 7.45 -10.99 -14.21
CA GLY A 168 6.20 -10.25 -13.97
C GLY A 168 6.38 -8.77 -13.65
N THR A 169 7.52 -8.16 -14.06
CA THR A 169 7.76 -6.72 -14.05
C THR A 169 7.91 -6.19 -15.48
N ASN A 170 7.71 -4.89 -15.69
CA ASN A 170 7.56 -4.35 -17.05
C ASN A 170 8.90 -4.24 -17.79
N ASP A 171 9.95 -3.75 -17.13
CA ASP A 171 11.24 -3.47 -17.76
C ASP A 171 12.40 -3.56 -16.78
N VAL A 172 13.62 -3.52 -17.31
CA VAL A 172 14.86 -3.42 -16.54
C VAL A 172 15.04 -2.00 -15.99
N ILE A 173 15.47 -1.90 -14.75
CA ILE A 173 15.91 -0.64 -14.16
C ILE A 173 17.36 -0.38 -14.59
N ILE A 174 17.64 0.76 -15.24
CA ILE A 174 18.98 1.10 -15.68
C ILE A 174 19.52 2.24 -14.81
N ALA A 175 20.67 2.02 -14.19
CA ALA A 175 21.33 3.00 -13.33
C ALA A 175 22.83 3.08 -13.64
N ASN A 176 23.28 4.23 -14.14
CA ASN A 176 24.68 4.44 -14.53
C ASN A 176 25.55 5.03 -13.40
N THR A 177 24.91 5.59 -12.37
CA THR A 177 25.59 6.21 -11.23
C THR A 177 25.00 5.68 -9.92
N THR A 178 25.76 5.82 -8.82
CA THR A 178 25.28 5.48 -7.47
C THR A 178 24.01 6.26 -7.09
N ALA A 179 23.94 7.54 -7.43
CA ALA A 179 22.79 8.38 -7.17
C ALA A 179 21.55 7.89 -7.93
N SER A 180 21.70 7.57 -9.22
CA SER A 180 20.63 6.99 -10.03
C SER A 180 20.21 5.62 -9.49
N LEU A 181 21.14 4.75 -9.12
CA LEU A 181 20.83 3.46 -8.52
C LEU A 181 20.01 3.61 -7.24
N LYS A 182 20.43 4.50 -6.34
CA LYS A 182 19.72 4.79 -5.09
C LYS A 182 18.29 5.28 -5.34
N SER A 183 18.11 6.23 -6.26
CA SER A 183 16.79 6.77 -6.63
C SER A 183 15.89 5.69 -7.23
N GLN A 184 16.39 4.91 -8.18
CA GLN A 184 15.64 3.87 -8.88
C GLN A 184 15.25 2.71 -7.94
N LEU A 185 16.16 2.29 -7.05
CA LEU A 185 15.85 1.27 -6.05
C LEU A 185 14.78 1.76 -5.06
N LYS A 186 14.90 3.01 -4.60
CA LYS A 186 13.88 3.61 -3.74
C LYS A 186 12.51 3.63 -4.43
N ALA A 187 12.43 4.04 -5.69
CA ALA A 187 11.20 4.05 -6.47
C ALA A 187 10.60 2.63 -6.63
N ALA A 188 11.43 1.64 -6.96
CA ALA A 188 10.98 0.25 -7.11
C ALA A 188 10.42 -0.33 -5.80
N ILE A 189 11.09 -0.10 -4.68
CA ILE A 189 10.63 -0.57 -3.36
C ILE A 189 9.38 0.19 -2.92
N SER A 190 9.31 1.50 -3.14
CA SER A 190 8.10 2.29 -2.86
C SER A 190 6.91 1.81 -3.68
N GLN A 191 7.10 1.45 -4.94
CA GLN A 191 6.06 0.87 -5.78
C GLN A 191 5.55 -0.48 -5.24
N VAL A 192 6.45 -1.30 -4.70
CA VAL A 192 6.08 -2.56 -4.03
C VAL A 192 5.25 -2.31 -2.78
N ILE A 193 5.67 -1.36 -1.94
CA ILE A 193 4.97 -0.98 -0.70
C ILE A 193 3.60 -0.37 -1.02
N ALA A 194 3.51 0.44 -2.07
CA ALA A 194 2.29 1.11 -2.50
C ALA A 194 1.33 0.20 -3.28
N SER A 195 1.55 -1.11 -3.33
CA SER A 195 0.63 -2.03 -4.01
C SER A 195 -0.74 -2.01 -3.33
N LYS A 196 -1.77 -1.75 -4.13
CA LYS A 196 -3.15 -1.66 -3.63
C LYS A 196 -3.64 -3.02 -3.13
N LEU A 197 -4.21 -3.01 -1.95
CA LEU A 197 -4.84 -4.17 -1.35
C LEU A 197 -6.37 -4.00 -1.46
N SER A 198 -7.07 -4.99 -1.96
CA SER A 198 -8.53 -5.06 -1.96
C SER A 198 -8.97 -6.15 -1.00
N PHE A 199 -9.75 -5.78 0.00
CA PHE A 199 -10.24 -6.71 1.04
C PHE A 199 -11.76 -6.94 0.96
N THR A 200 -12.46 -6.22 0.09
CA THR A 200 -13.90 -6.38 -0.11
C THR A 200 -14.17 -7.09 -1.42
N ALA A 201 -15.13 -8.01 -1.41
CA ALA A 201 -15.63 -8.57 -2.64
C ALA A 201 -16.26 -7.48 -3.51
N PRO A 202 -16.00 -7.44 -4.83
CA PRO A 202 -16.67 -6.50 -5.71
C PRO A 202 -18.19 -6.71 -5.67
N ALA A 203 -18.96 -5.64 -5.53
CA ALA A 203 -20.41 -5.71 -5.67
C ALA A 203 -20.81 -5.43 -7.13
N ILE A 204 -21.60 -6.31 -7.72
CA ILE A 204 -22.09 -6.19 -9.09
C ILE A 204 -23.60 -6.02 -9.04
N THR A 205 -24.12 -5.01 -9.72
CA THR A 205 -25.56 -4.86 -9.88
C THR A 205 -26.12 -5.94 -10.82
N ALA A 206 -27.14 -6.64 -10.38
CA ALA A 206 -27.65 -7.87 -11.00
C ALA A 206 -28.39 -7.71 -12.34
N THR A 207 -28.46 -6.53 -12.94
CA THR A 207 -29.15 -6.32 -14.22
C THR A 207 -28.19 -6.42 -15.40
N ILE A 208 -27.73 -7.63 -15.70
CA ILE A 208 -26.80 -7.90 -16.80
C ILE A 208 -27.46 -7.68 -18.17
N GLU A 209 -28.77 -7.83 -18.30
CA GLU A 209 -29.48 -7.72 -19.57
C GLU A 209 -29.48 -6.31 -20.20
N LYS A 210 -29.22 -5.26 -19.42
CA LYS A 210 -29.17 -3.86 -19.91
C LYS A 210 -27.82 -3.17 -19.65
N GLY A 211 -26.79 -3.93 -19.33
CA GLY A 211 -25.57 -3.38 -18.78
C GLY A 211 -25.70 -3.09 -17.28
N GLY A 212 -24.63 -3.27 -16.54
CA GLY A 212 -24.61 -3.12 -15.09
C GLY A 212 -23.54 -2.14 -14.63
N SER A 213 -23.25 -2.16 -13.36
CA SER A 213 -22.12 -1.46 -12.78
C SER A 213 -21.37 -2.38 -11.83
N LEU A 214 -20.05 -2.33 -11.92
CA LEU A 214 -19.13 -2.97 -11.00
C LEU A 214 -18.68 -1.93 -9.97
N TYR A 215 -18.84 -2.24 -8.70
CA TYR A 215 -18.35 -1.43 -7.59
C TYR A 215 -17.21 -2.14 -6.90
N GLN A 216 -16.10 -1.45 -6.69
CA GLN A 216 -14.90 -2.00 -6.07
C GLN A 216 -14.40 -1.04 -4.99
N ALA A 217 -14.28 -1.55 -3.77
CA ALA A 217 -13.56 -0.87 -2.70
C ALA A 217 -12.13 -1.39 -2.65
N GLN A 218 -11.19 -0.48 -2.54
CA GLN A 218 -9.76 -0.76 -2.43
C GLN A 218 -9.15 0.24 -1.45
N PHE A 219 -7.95 -0.05 -0.96
CA PHE A 219 -7.17 0.93 -0.24
C PHE A 219 -5.69 0.83 -0.59
N ASP A 220 -5.01 1.94 -0.49
CA ASP A 220 -3.56 2.05 -0.60
C ASP A 220 -2.97 2.10 0.80
N TYR A 221 -2.13 1.13 1.12
CA TYR A 221 -1.32 1.19 2.32
C TYR A 221 -0.21 2.23 2.15
N VAL A 222 -0.20 3.22 3.00
CA VAL A 222 0.90 4.18 3.11
C VAL A 222 1.44 4.10 4.53
N GLN A 223 2.74 3.84 4.63
CA GLN A 223 3.38 3.69 5.92
C GLN A 223 3.40 5.00 6.71
N ASN A 224 3.10 4.91 8.02
CA ASN A 224 3.03 6.06 8.94
C ASN A 224 2.01 7.14 8.54
N LYS A 225 1.04 6.77 7.72
CA LYS A 225 -0.12 7.62 7.35
C LYS A 225 -1.38 6.76 7.42
N GLU A 226 -2.53 7.40 7.42
CA GLU A 226 -3.79 6.69 7.28
C GLU A 226 -3.85 5.94 5.95
N TRP A 227 -4.49 4.81 5.94
CA TRP A 227 -4.73 4.04 4.74
C TRP A 227 -5.74 4.78 3.86
N GLN A 228 -5.42 4.89 2.59
CA GLN A 228 -6.16 5.71 1.65
C GLN A 228 -7.11 4.83 0.86
N GLY A 229 -8.41 4.98 1.12
CA GLY A 229 -9.43 4.21 0.45
C GLY A 229 -9.79 4.76 -0.93
N THR A 230 -10.24 3.86 -1.79
CA THR A 230 -10.94 4.20 -3.04
C THR A 230 -12.20 3.37 -3.15
N LEU A 231 -13.26 3.96 -3.67
CA LEU A 231 -14.48 3.27 -4.06
C LEU A 231 -14.78 3.66 -5.51
N ILE A 232 -14.68 2.69 -6.40
CA ILE A 232 -14.77 2.91 -7.84
C ILE A 232 -16.05 2.26 -8.36
N ARG A 233 -16.80 3.00 -9.18
CA ARG A 233 -17.86 2.47 -10.03
C ARG A 233 -17.36 2.41 -11.47
N THR A 234 -17.47 1.24 -12.08
CA THR A 234 -17.19 1.04 -13.52
C THR A 234 -18.43 0.46 -14.19
N LYS A 235 -18.84 1.04 -15.31
CA LYS A 235 -19.93 0.51 -16.11
C LYS A 235 -19.52 -0.79 -16.76
N VAL A 236 -20.45 -1.76 -16.77
CA VAL A 236 -20.29 -3.06 -17.43
C VAL A 236 -21.18 -3.08 -18.66
N ASN A 237 -20.62 -3.40 -19.80
CA ASN A 237 -21.35 -3.58 -21.05
C ASN A 237 -22.18 -4.88 -21.04
N PRO A 238 -23.19 -5.02 -21.93
CA PRO A 238 -23.98 -6.25 -22.02
C PRO A 238 -23.17 -7.52 -22.33
N ASP A 239 -21.99 -7.36 -22.97
CA ASP A 239 -21.06 -8.46 -23.25
C ASP A 239 -20.13 -8.80 -22.06
N GLY A 240 -20.31 -8.14 -20.91
CA GLY A 240 -19.49 -8.33 -19.70
C GLY A 240 -18.17 -7.56 -19.69
N THR A 241 -17.83 -6.81 -20.72
CA THR A 241 -16.63 -5.97 -20.74
C THR A 241 -16.83 -4.69 -19.95
N LEU A 242 -15.72 -4.10 -19.45
CA LEU A 242 -15.78 -2.83 -18.73
C LEU A 242 -15.75 -1.66 -19.72
N ASP A 243 -16.73 -0.77 -19.59
CA ASP A 243 -16.77 0.48 -20.36
C ASP A 243 -15.89 1.54 -19.66
N THR A 244 -14.72 1.79 -20.20
CA THR A 244 -13.77 2.79 -19.69
C THR A 244 -13.89 4.16 -20.38
N SER A 245 -14.89 4.36 -21.24
CA SER A 245 -15.11 5.62 -21.92
C SER A 245 -15.48 6.75 -20.96
N SER A 246 -15.17 7.98 -21.33
CA SER A 246 -15.51 9.16 -20.52
C SER A 246 -17.03 9.38 -20.35
N SER A 247 -17.82 8.83 -21.28
CA SER A 247 -19.30 8.88 -21.27
C SER A 247 -19.95 7.77 -20.43
N ALA A 248 -19.19 6.80 -19.94
CA ALA A 248 -19.71 5.65 -19.17
C ALA A 248 -20.28 6.04 -17.79
N GLY A 249 -20.05 7.28 -17.32
CA GLY A 249 -20.45 7.72 -16.00
C GLY A 249 -19.67 7.03 -14.86
N ASN A 250 -18.44 6.56 -15.15
CA ASN A 250 -17.55 5.99 -14.16
C ASN A 250 -17.11 7.06 -13.16
N TRP A 251 -16.93 6.64 -11.91
CA TRP A 251 -16.49 7.55 -10.87
C TRP A 251 -15.62 6.86 -9.81
N ASP A 252 -14.85 7.68 -9.12
CA ASP A 252 -14.04 7.33 -7.97
C ASP A 252 -14.45 8.25 -6.82
N ALA A 253 -14.99 7.68 -5.75
CA ALA A 253 -15.50 8.45 -4.61
C ALA A 253 -14.40 9.25 -3.92
N ALA A 254 -13.17 8.74 -3.84
CA ALA A 254 -12.04 9.46 -3.27
C ALA A 254 -11.78 10.75 -4.06
N LYS A 255 -11.73 10.66 -5.40
CA LYS A 255 -11.54 11.83 -6.28
C LYS A 255 -12.69 12.82 -6.24
N ILE A 256 -13.93 12.33 -6.06
CA ILE A 256 -15.09 13.21 -5.88
C ILE A 256 -14.97 13.97 -4.56
N LEU A 257 -14.59 13.31 -3.48
CA LEU A 257 -14.37 13.95 -2.19
C LEU A 257 -13.25 15.00 -2.23
N GLU A 258 -12.15 14.69 -2.92
CA GLU A 258 -11.04 15.64 -3.13
C GLU A 258 -11.48 16.90 -3.87
N LYS A 259 -12.36 16.77 -4.85
CA LYS A 259 -12.88 17.90 -5.64
C LYS A 259 -14.04 18.66 -4.98
N ARG A 260 -14.61 18.11 -3.91
CA ARG A 260 -15.77 18.71 -3.25
C ARG A 260 -15.40 20.03 -2.58
N THR A 261 -16.10 21.10 -2.91
CA THR A 261 -15.89 22.44 -2.33
C THR A 261 -16.72 22.69 -1.06
N LYS A 262 -17.85 22.00 -0.91
CA LYS A 262 -18.71 22.12 0.28
C LYS A 262 -18.16 21.24 1.41
N ALA A 263 -18.18 21.73 2.64
CA ALA A 263 -17.81 20.97 3.82
C ALA A 263 -18.64 19.68 3.93
N ARG A 264 -18.01 18.63 4.45
CA ARG A 264 -18.70 17.36 4.72
C ARG A 264 -19.71 17.55 5.84
N LYS A 265 -20.88 16.97 5.66
CA LYS A 265 -21.82 16.78 6.76
C LYS A 265 -21.55 15.40 7.37
N ILE A 266 -21.21 15.37 8.64
CA ILE A 266 -20.90 14.14 9.37
C ILE A 266 -21.78 14.12 10.60
N TRP A 267 -22.46 13.02 10.78
CA TRP A 267 -23.37 12.80 11.89
C TRP A 267 -23.05 11.53 12.64
N SER A 268 -23.15 11.60 13.96
CA SER A 268 -23.19 10.43 14.83
C SER A 268 -24.18 10.69 15.96
N GLN A 269 -24.62 9.63 16.62
CA GLN A 269 -25.46 9.76 17.81
C GLN A 269 -24.57 10.19 18.98
N ILE A 270 -24.74 11.43 19.39
CA ILE A 270 -23.99 12.04 20.50
C ILE A 270 -24.98 12.42 21.59
N PRO A 271 -24.84 11.93 22.84
CA PRO A 271 -25.72 12.31 23.93
C PRO A 271 -25.74 13.81 24.16
N GLY A 272 -26.93 14.39 24.36
CA GLY A 272 -27.09 15.81 24.66
C GLY A 272 -26.97 16.77 23.48
N VAL A 273 -26.72 16.29 22.27
CA VAL A 273 -26.65 17.11 21.06
C VAL A 273 -27.95 16.99 20.27
N ASP A 274 -28.63 18.14 20.04
CA ASP A 274 -29.80 18.19 19.15
C ASP A 274 -29.38 18.19 17.67
N TYR A 275 -29.86 17.19 16.94
CA TYR A 275 -29.55 16.98 15.53
C TYR A 275 -30.79 16.88 14.64
N LYS A 276 -31.97 17.24 15.19
CA LYS A 276 -33.24 17.12 14.46
C LYS A 276 -33.30 17.94 13.19
N ASN A 277 -32.61 19.08 13.16
CA ASN A 277 -32.63 20.02 12.06
C ASN A 277 -31.36 20.00 11.20
N ASP A 278 -30.25 19.42 11.66
CA ASP A 278 -29.02 19.35 10.90
C ASP A 278 -28.24 18.03 11.20
N TYR A 279 -28.16 17.19 10.19
CA TYR A 279 -27.35 15.96 10.25
C TYR A 279 -25.85 16.25 10.12
N ASN A 280 -25.35 17.23 10.86
CA ASN A 280 -23.96 17.64 10.86
C ASN A 280 -23.52 18.04 12.27
N ASN A 281 -23.37 17.06 13.15
CA ASN A 281 -22.99 17.34 14.53
C ASN A 281 -21.48 17.19 14.83
N TRP A 282 -20.68 16.72 13.85
CA TRP A 282 -19.23 16.73 13.93
C TRP A 282 -18.68 18.10 13.54
N VAL A 283 -18.82 19.05 14.45
CA VAL A 283 -18.37 20.45 14.31
C VAL A 283 -17.65 20.90 15.57
N ASP A 284 -16.76 21.89 15.43
CA ASP A 284 -15.90 22.35 16.53
C ASP A 284 -16.69 22.79 17.77
N THR A 285 -17.88 23.33 17.59
CA THR A 285 -18.76 23.75 18.70
C THR A 285 -19.27 22.59 19.56
N ASN A 286 -19.25 21.37 19.01
CA ASN A 286 -19.70 20.17 19.70
C ASN A 286 -18.52 19.32 20.26
N TRP A 287 -17.30 19.88 20.30
CA TRP A 287 -16.11 19.13 20.67
C TRP A 287 -16.24 18.40 22.02
N SER A 288 -16.83 19.02 23.01
CA SER A 288 -17.02 18.42 24.35
C SER A 288 -17.92 17.19 24.30
N ALA A 289 -19.03 17.26 23.56
CA ALA A 289 -19.94 16.14 23.38
C ALA A 289 -19.31 15.03 22.53
N ILE A 290 -18.53 15.38 21.50
CA ILE A 290 -17.78 14.41 20.69
C ILE A 290 -16.71 13.72 21.51
N ASN A 291 -16.03 14.42 22.42
CA ASN A 291 -15.04 13.84 23.32
C ASN A 291 -15.61 12.66 24.12
N THR A 292 -16.87 12.69 24.49
CA THR A 292 -17.51 11.59 25.23
C THR A 292 -17.54 10.28 24.47
N LEU A 293 -17.45 10.30 23.14
CA LEU A 293 -17.36 9.09 22.32
C LEU A 293 -16.02 8.36 22.50
N PHE A 294 -14.99 9.05 23.00
CA PHE A 294 -13.63 8.54 23.17
C PHE A 294 -13.22 8.34 24.64
N GLU A 295 -14.08 8.66 25.59
CA GLU A 295 -13.79 8.57 27.03
C GLU A 295 -13.41 7.16 27.49
N GLN A 296 -13.88 6.12 26.79
CA GLN A 296 -13.59 4.74 27.10
C GLN A 296 -12.22 4.27 26.59
N THR A 297 -11.51 5.07 25.81
CA THR A 297 -10.24 4.71 25.16
C THR A 297 -9.01 5.32 25.86
N ASN A 298 -9.06 5.54 27.15
CA ASN A 298 -7.96 6.01 28.00
C ASN A 298 -7.34 7.36 27.56
N ASN A 299 -8.14 8.29 27.11
CA ASN A 299 -7.68 9.60 26.65
C ASN A 299 -6.66 9.58 25.50
N GLU A 300 -6.70 8.58 24.64
CA GLU A 300 -5.74 8.47 23.53
C GLU A 300 -5.81 9.64 22.56
N VAL A 301 -6.96 10.29 22.44
CA VAL A 301 -7.13 11.50 21.63
C VAL A 301 -6.65 12.73 22.38
N SER A 302 -6.98 12.82 23.67
CA SER A 302 -6.50 13.93 24.50
C SER A 302 -5.02 13.77 24.81
N GLY A 303 -4.27 14.86 24.68
CA GLY A 303 -2.82 14.86 24.89
C GLY A 303 -2.02 14.31 23.71
N TYR A 304 -2.60 14.23 22.50
CA TYR A 304 -1.88 13.85 21.30
C TYR A 304 -0.62 14.71 21.09
N HIS A 305 -0.74 15.98 21.28
CA HIS A 305 0.38 16.91 21.15
C HIS A 305 1.39 16.84 22.28
N SER A 306 1.04 16.34 23.43
CA SER A 306 1.96 16.18 24.58
C SER A 306 2.83 14.93 24.51
N LYS A 307 2.57 14.03 23.55
CA LYS A 307 3.37 12.80 23.36
C LYS A 307 4.68 13.15 22.66
N THR A 308 5.78 12.87 23.30
CA THR A 308 7.14 13.17 22.82
C THR A 308 7.59 12.34 21.62
N ASP A 309 6.90 11.22 21.36
CA ASP A 309 7.18 10.27 20.27
C ASP A 309 6.38 10.57 18.98
N GLN A 310 5.46 11.52 19.02
CA GLN A 310 4.75 11.95 17.83
C GLN A 310 5.67 12.79 16.93
N PRO A 311 5.59 12.63 15.60
CA PRO A 311 6.27 13.55 14.69
C PRO A 311 5.75 14.95 14.98
N SER A 312 6.53 15.73 15.69
CA SER A 312 6.07 17.00 16.21
C SER A 312 5.97 18.02 15.08
N ASN A 313 4.83 18.14 14.48
CA ASN A 313 4.46 19.33 13.72
C ASN A 313 4.72 20.58 14.56
N THR A 314 4.48 20.49 15.88
CA THR A 314 4.78 21.50 16.87
C THR A 314 6.24 21.99 16.85
N GLN A 315 7.23 21.14 16.64
CA GLN A 315 8.62 21.62 16.52
C GLN A 315 8.90 22.27 15.18
N ARG A 316 8.36 21.73 14.10
CA ARG A 316 8.57 22.26 12.75
C ARG A 316 7.81 23.58 12.54
N CYS A 317 6.59 23.67 13.06
CA CYS A 317 5.70 24.79 12.84
C CYS A 317 5.64 25.80 14.00
N LYS A 318 6.59 25.77 14.93
CA LYS A 318 6.63 26.64 16.13
C LYS A 318 6.43 28.13 15.88
N ASN A 319 6.84 28.61 14.72
CA ASN A 319 6.78 30.02 14.37
C ASN A 319 5.53 30.40 13.55
N VAL A 320 4.63 29.46 13.33
CA VAL A 320 3.42 29.70 12.54
C VAL A 320 2.25 29.89 13.51
N SER A 321 1.70 31.09 13.55
CA SER A 321 0.64 31.49 14.48
C SER A 321 -0.68 30.70 14.35
N THR A 322 -0.87 30.01 13.23
CA THR A 322 -2.03 29.14 12.96
C THR A 322 -1.89 27.73 13.52
N VAL A 323 -0.65 27.32 13.86
CA VAL A 323 -0.37 26.07 14.53
C VAL A 323 -0.31 26.37 16.01
N LYS A 324 -1.35 26.02 16.72
CA LYS A 324 -1.33 26.13 18.18
C LYS A 324 -0.33 25.13 18.73
N ASP A 325 0.67 25.66 19.45
CA ASP A 325 1.52 24.80 20.25
C ASP A 325 0.63 24.02 21.23
N ALA A 326 0.73 22.75 21.18
CA ALA A 326 0.11 21.82 22.10
C ALA A 326 0.66 21.93 23.51
N VAL A 327 0.78 23.10 24.02
CA VAL A 327 1.50 23.37 25.28
C VAL A 327 0.67 23.01 26.49
N SER A 328 -0.61 22.78 26.36
CA SER A 328 -1.44 22.76 27.56
C SER A 328 -2.17 21.45 27.83
N GLY A 329 -2.05 20.45 26.99
CA GLY A 329 -2.83 19.21 27.18
C GLY A 329 -4.34 19.49 27.27
N VAL A 330 -4.82 20.51 26.58
CA VAL A 330 -6.22 20.85 26.54
C VAL A 330 -6.90 19.93 25.55
N ASN A 331 -7.71 19.02 26.05
CA ASN A 331 -8.50 18.08 25.26
C ASN A 331 -9.27 18.73 24.12
N GLU A 332 -9.64 19.99 24.28
CA GLU A 332 -10.38 20.79 23.30
C GLU A 332 -9.64 20.88 21.95
N ASP A 333 -8.36 21.24 21.97
CA ASP A 333 -7.61 21.44 20.71
C ASP A 333 -7.39 20.11 19.97
N ASP A 334 -7.13 19.02 20.70
CA ASP A 334 -6.96 17.70 20.12
C ASP A 334 -8.28 17.17 19.51
N ILE A 335 -9.40 17.32 20.21
CA ILE A 335 -10.69 16.88 19.71
C ILE A 335 -11.15 17.73 18.52
N LYS A 336 -10.96 19.04 18.55
CA LYS A 336 -11.22 19.89 17.38
C LYS A 336 -10.34 19.52 16.20
N GLY A 337 -9.07 19.22 16.44
CA GLY A 337 -8.15 18.70 15.43
C GLY A 337 -8.63 17.40 14.81
N LEU A 338 -9.08 16.44 15.61
CA LEU A 338 -9.67 15.20 15.14
C LEU A 338 -10.93 15.44 14.30
N ILE A 339 -11.83 16.32 14.77
CA ILE A 339 -13.05 16.70 14.03
C ILE A 339 -12.66 17.25 12.66
N ASN A 340 -11.71 18.16 12.61
CA ASN A 340 -11.27 18.80 11.37
C ASN A 340 -10.56 17.83 10.44
N PHE A 341 -9.73 16.92 10.98
CA PHE A 341 -9.12 15.85 10.22
C PHE A 341 -10.17 14.92 9.58
N VAL A 342 -11.16 14.47 10.34
CA VAL A 342 -12.24 13.63 9.83
C VAL A 342 -13.06 14.40 8.77
N ARG A 343 -13.20 15.71 8.89
CA ARG A 343 -13.85 16.57 7.91
C ARG A 343 -13.00 16.82 6.65
N GLY A 344 -11.73 16.48 6.67
CA GLY A 344 -10.85 16.52 5.51
C GLY A 344 -9.80 17.63 5.55
N GLN A 345 -9.51 18.22 6.70
CA GLN A 345 -8.37 19.15 6.85
C GLN A 345 -7.06 18.42 7.11
N ASP A 346 -5.95 19.03 6.74
CA ASP A 346 -4.61 18.46 6.96
C ASP A 346 -4.07 18.77 8.37
N TYR A 347 -4.79 18.33 9.38
CA TYR A 347 -4.44 18.57 10.79
C TYR A 347 -3.04 18.04 11.16
N PHE A 348 -2.58 16.99 10.50
CA PHE A 348 -1.26 16.40 10.75
C PHE A 348 -0.15 16.99 9.89
N ASP A 349 -0.45 17.95 9.03
CA ASP A 349 0.52 18.62 8.16
C ASP A 349 1.37 17.62 7.35
N TYR A 350 0.72 16.80 6.55
CA TYR A 350 1.36 15.71 5.81
C TYR A 350 2.30 16.18 4.71
N ASP A 351 2.07 17.35 4.14
CA ASP A 351 2.94 17.91 3.12
C ASP A 351 4.05 18.81 3.70
N GLY A 352 3.92 19.20 4.97
CA GLY A 352 4.94 19.88 5.71
C GLY A 352 5.01 21.38 5.50
N ASP A 353 3.93 22.00 5.06
CA ASP A 353 3.85 23.43 4.79
C ASP A 353 3.36 24.28 6.00
N CYS A 354 2.97 23.62 7.09
CA CYS A 354 2.42 24.21 8.31
C CYS A 354 1.03 24.85 8.16
N ASN A 355 0.27 24.49 7.15
CA ASN A 355 -1.10 24.93 6.96
C ASN A 355 -2.11 23.85 7.36
N LEU A 356 -2.47 23.79 8.63
CA LEU A 356 -3.39 22.77 9.19
C LEU A 356 -4.85 22.94 8.78
N THR A 357 -5.19 24.06 8.13
CA THR A 357 -6.58 24.38 7.73
C THR A 357 -6.89 24.02 6.29
N GLU A 358 -5.89 23.70 5.52
CA GLU A 358 -6.09 23.29 4.15
C GLU A 358 -6.73 21.91 4.04
N LYS A 359 -7.16 21.59 2.84
CA LYS A 359 -7.76 20.31 2.57
C LYS A 359 -6.68 19.25 2.34
N ARG A 360 -6.68 18.21 3.16
CA ARG A 360 -5.74 17.10 2.95
C ARG A 360 -6.05 16.30 1.68
N PRO A 361 -5.05 15.80 0.99
CA PRO A 361 -5.27 14.88 -0.12
C PRO A 361 -5.86 13.55 0.39
N LYS A 362 -6.68 12.91 -0.46
CA LYS A 362 -7.22 11.56 -0.21
C LYS A 362 -8.00 11.42 1.10
N ILE A 363 -9.13 12.08 1.16
CA ILE A 363 -9.99 12.17 2.35
C ILE A 363 -10.71 10.85 2.68
N LEU A 364 -10.91 9.96 1.70
CA LEU A 364 -11.56 8.68 1.95
C LEU A 364 -10.60 7.74 2.65
N GLY A 365 -10.97 7.30 3.86
CA GLY A 365 -10.26 6.24 4.59
C GLY A 365 -10.46 4.87 3.95
N ASP A 366 -9.78 3.87 4.48
CA ASP A 366 -9.90 2.48 4.03
C ASP A 366 -11.33 1.95 4.22
N ILE A 367 -11.76 1.12 3.29
CA ILE A 367 -13.00 0.35 3.40
C ILE A 367 -12.59 -1.07 3.75
N TYR A 368 -12.60 -1.36 5.05
CA TYR A 368 -12.15 -2.60 5.63
C TYR A 368 -13.26 -3.20 6.50
N HIS A 369 -13.47 -4.51 6.43
CA HIS A 369 -14.56 -5.23 7.10
C HIS A 369 -16.00 -4.75 6.75
N SER A 370 -16.16 -3.94 5.72
CA SER A 370 -17.47 -3.49 5.26
C SER A 370 -17.86 -4.21 3.98
N GLU A 371 -19.08 -4.68 3.92
CA GLU A 371 -19.65 -5.24 2.70
C GLU A 371 -20.19 -4.10 1.80
N LEU A 372 -20.00 -4.23 0.49
CA LEU A 372 -20.55 -3.29 -0.46
C LEU A 372 -21.97 -3.71 -0.81
N ILE A 373 -22.94 -2.89 -0.43
CA ILE A 373 -24.35 -3.10 -0.77
C ILE A 373 -24.77 -1.98 -1.73
N VAL A 374 -25.33 -2.38 -2.88
CA VAL A 374 -25.87 -1.44 -3.86
C VAL A 374 -27.36 -1.31 -3.64
N VAL A 375 -27.78 -0.11 -3.23
CA VAL A 375 -29.20 0.23 -3.13
C VAL A 375 -29.62 0.89 -4.43
N GLY A 376 -30.41 0.17 -5.24
CA GLY A 376 -30.95 0.68 -6.49
C GLY A 376 -32.19 1.57 -6.29
N LYS A 377 -32.83 1.93 -7.40
CA LYS A 377 -34.10 2.64 -7.32
C LYS A 377 -35.13 1.82 -6.57
N PRO A 378 -36.03 2.47 -5.82
CA PRO A 378 -37.16 1.79 -5.18
C PRO A 378 -37.97 0.99 -6.21
N SER A 379 -38.12 -0.29 -5.99
CA SER A 379 -38.78 -1.22 -6.95
C SER A 379 -39.73 -2.20 -6.27
N ALA A 380 -40.24 -1.84 -5.09
CA ALA A 380 -41.16 -2.74 -4.40
C ALA A 380 -42.48 -2.83 -5.12
N GLU A 381 -43.06 -4.03 -5.07
CA GLU A 381 -44.35 -4.35 -5.71
C GLU A 381 -45.48 -3.51 -5.13
N THR A 382 -46.29 -2.90 -5.97
CA THR A 382 -47.48 -2.10 -5.62
C THR A 382 -48.79 -2.78 -6.06
N ALA A 383 -48.74 -3.85 -6.87
CA ALA A 383 -49.92 -4.63 -7.21
C ALA A 383 -50.42 -5.40 -5.97
N PHE A 384 -51.71 -5.38 -5.72
CA PHE A 384 -52.36 -6.04 -4.59
C PHE A 384 -53.69 -6.67 -4.92
N VAL A 385 -54.03 -7.69 -4.15
CA VAL A 385 -55.33 -8.41 -4.29
C VAL A 385 -56.21 -8.23 -3.04
N GLY A 386 -55.71 -7.54 -2.00
CA GLY A 386 -56.45 -7.29 -0.76
C GLY A 386 -55.80 -6.20 0.08
N ASN A 387 -56.56 -5.57 0.95
CA ASN A 387 -56.20 -4.37 1.72
C ASN A 387 -55.25 -4.68 2.91
N ASN A 388 -54.93 -5.92 3.21
CA ASN A 388 -54.02 -6.29 4.30
C ASN A 388 -52.59 -6.57 3.84
N GLN A 389 -52.32 -6.37 2.55
CA GLN A 389 -50.97 -6.57 1.99
C GLN A 389 -50.12 -5.30 2.06
N GLU A 390 -48.82 -5.45 2.22
CA GLU A 390 -47.90 -4.32 2.19
C GLU A 390 -47.97 -3.54 0.85
N SER A 391 -48.19 -4.22 -0.26
CA SER A 391 -48.39 -3.61 -1.57
C SER A 391 -49.60 -2.67 -1.61
N TYR A 392 -50.71 -3.00 -0.91
CA TYR A 392 -51.83 -2.10 -0.72
C TYR A 392 -51.41 -0.80 -0.02
N TRP A 393 -50.71 -0.94 1.12
CA TRP A 393 -50.24 0.25 1.86
C TRP A 393 -49.27 1.08 1.06
N ARG A 394 -48.34 0.45 0.33
CA ARG A 394 -47.46 1.17 -0.58
C ARG A 394 -48.24 1.97 -1.62
N SER A 395 -49.24 1.41 -2.24
CA SER A 395 -50.02 2.09 -3.27
C SER A 395 -50.77 3.29 -2.74
N ILE A 396 -51.39 3.20 -1.55
CA ILE A 396 -52.17 4.32 -0.98
C ILE A 396 -51.32 5.36 -0.24
N LYS A 397 -50.07 5.06 0.09
CA LYS A 397 -49.15 5.99 0.79
C LYS A 397 -48.18 6.72 -0.13
N GLY A 398 -48.44 6.74 -1.44
CA GLY A 398 -47.62 7.49 -2.39
C GLY A 398 -46.27 6.90 -2.71
N TYR A 399 -46.10 5.56 -2.57
CA TYR A 399 -44.86 4.90 -2.88
C TYR A 399 -44.40 5.16 -4.33
N ASP A 400 -45.29 5.16 -5.29
CA ASP A 400 -44.97 5.41 -6.70
C ASP A 400 -44.38 6.80 -6.90
N GLN A 401 -44.88 7.83 -6.18
CA GLN A 401 -44.30 9.16 -6.21
C GLN A 401 -42.89 9.17 -5.62
N PHE A 402 -42.70 8.49 -4.49
CA PHE A 402 -41.40 8.31 -3.89
C PHE A 402 -40.43 7.56 -4.83
N ALA A 403 -40.86 6.44 -5.42
CA ALA A 403 -40.04 5.64 -6.33
C ALA A 403 -39.65 6.39 -7.62
N ASN A 404 -40.51 7.26 -8.11
CA ASN A 404 -40.27 8.06 -9.30
C ASN A 404 -39.36 9.30 -9.01
N SER A 405 -39.28 9.73 -7.77
CA SER A 405 -38.45 10.89 -7.35
C SER A 405 -37.05 10.50 -6.89
N ASN A 406 -36.79 9.21 -6.69
CA ASN A 406 -35.53 8.64 -6.24
C ASN A 406 -34.98 7.60 -7.19
#